data_e25ed36c6978a29aaf876db4ffff22ef
#
_entry.id   e25ed36c6978a29aaf876db4ffff22ef
#
_cell.length_a   1.000
_cell.length_b   1.000
_cell.length_c   1.000
_cell.angle_alpha   90.00
_cell.angle_beta   90.00
_cell.angle_gamma   90.00
#
_symmetry.space_group_name_H-M   'P 1'
#
loop_
_entity.id
_entity.type
_entity.pdbx_description
1 polymer ?
#
loop_
_entity_poly.entity_id
_entity_poly.type
_entity_poly.pdbx_seq_one_letter_code
_entity_poly.pdbx_strand_id
1 'polypeptide(L)'
;MRQPAPTPAITATASFQSLQAHSASLRDVHLRQLFAADPARFSSMTVDAAGLLLDYSKNRVDATTMALLMDLARERGVEAQREAMFTGEKINLTEHRAVLHTALRAPRGTKLVVDGQDIDADVQDVLQRVKAFTDKVRNGSWLGYTGKPICDIVNIGIGGSDLGPKMACLALRSYANPGLEMHFVSNVDGHDMEATLSKVDPETTLFIVASKTFVTAETMLNANTARAWFLLEGEEKDLAQHFVAVSTNTQAIVDFGISPDNMFPFWDWVGGRYSVWSSIGLAVALSVGFEYFSDFLAGAHAMDQHFRQAPLEQNMPVVLAMVGFWNRQFLDCGSVSIAPYHQDLSRFAAYLQQLDMESNGKRVTKDGQPVGVPTGPVIWGDCGTNAQHAYFQLLHQGTDITPIDFIAALRATHDLPGHHDALLANCFAQSEAFMTGKTGDEVRLDLQAQGLPESEIEALVPHKTFPGNRPSNTILMDQLTPTTLGALIALYEHKTFVQGVLWNVNSFDQWGVELGKVLAKKIQAELTGEARPDHHDSSTNGLIALAKAAKAAY
;
A
#
# COMPACT_ATOMS: atom_id res chain seq x y z
N MET A 1 -32.50 5.96 19.80
CA MET A 1 -32.21 4.85 18.86
C MET A 1 -31.69 3.68 19.66
N ARG A 2 -32.17 2.45 19.45
CA ARG A 2 -31.58 1.27 20.09
C ARG A 2 -30.19 1.06 19.49
N GLN A 3 -29.16 0.96 20.33
CA GLN A 3 -27.86 0.51 19.86
C GLN A 3 -28.06 -0.85 19.16
N PRO A 4 -27.49 -1.06 17.96
CA PRO A 4 -27.50 -2.39 17.33
C PRO A 4 -26.88 -3.41 18.31
N ALA A 5 -27.36 -4.65 18.27
CA ALA A 5 -26.76 -5.70 19.06
C ALA A 5 -25.26 -5.83 18.72
N PRO A 6 -24.40 -6.04 19.73
CA PRO A 6 -22.97 -6.16 19.49
C PRO A 6 -22.69 -7.32 18.53
N THR A 7 -21.77 -7.09 17.59
CA THR A 7 -21.34 -8.13 16.64
C THR A 7 -20.68 -9.28 17.41
N PRO A 8 -21.09 -10.53 17.22
CA PRO A 8 -20.46 -11.66 17.90
C PRO A 8 -18.94 -11.72 17.65
N ALA A 9 -18.18 -12.16 18.65
CA ALA A 9 -16.76 -12.45 18.45
C ALA A 9 -16.58 -13.42 17.27
N ILE A 10 -15.58 -13.22 16.45
CA ILE A 10 -15.38 -14.04 15.24
C ILE A 10 -15.27 -15.54 15.58
N THR A 11 -14.62 -15.86 16.71
CA THR A 11 -14.47 -17.24 17.21
C THR A 11 -15.79 -17.90 17.64
N ALA A 12 -16.84 -17.12 17.86
CA ALA A 12 -18.17 -17.61 18.20
C ALA A 12 -19.05 -17.88 16.98
N THR A 13 -18.60 -17.52 15.77
CA THR A 13 -19.34 -17.79 14.54
C THR A 13 -19.29 -19.25 14.16
N ALA A 14 -20.38 -19.80 13.61
CA ALA A 14 -20.45 -21.20 13.22
C ALA A 14 -19.42 -21.55 12.13
N SER A 15 -19.25 -20.64 11.15
CA SER A 15 -18.29 -20.83 10.05
C SER A 15 -16.83 -20.83 10.54
N PHE A 16 -16.46 -19.97 11.51
CA PHE A 16 -15.12 -19.99 12.10
C PHE A 16 -14.84 -21.30 12.83
N GLN A 17 -15.79 -21.81 13.63
CA GLN A 17 -15.66 -23.10 14.34
C GLN A 17 -15.52 -24.26 13.35
N SER A 18 -16.27 -24.24 12.26
CA SER A 18 -16.16 -25.23 11.18
C SER A 18 -14.79 -25.16 10.48
N LEU A 19 -14.28 -23.95 10.20
CA LEU A 19 -12.93 -23.74 9.66
C LEU A 19 -11.85 -24.25 10.63
N GLN A 20 -12.00 -23.98 11.92
CA GLN A 20 -11.07 -24.47 12.96
C GLN A 20 -11.03 -26.01 13.01
N ALA A 21 -12.19 -26.65 12.94
CA ALA A 21 -12.27 -28.11 12.88
C ALA A 21 -11.67 -28.65 11.59
N HIS A 22 -11.96 -28.02 10.45
CA HIS A 22 -11.45 -28.41 9.13
C HIS A 22 -9.92 -28.21 9.01
N SER A 23 -9.36 -27.18 9.63
CA SER A 23 -7.93 -26.89 9.58
C SER A 23 -7.06 -28.04 10.09
N ALA A 24 -7.59 -28.82 11.05
CA ALA A 24 -6.91 -30.01 11.55
C ALA A 24 -6.68 -31.08 10.47
N SER A 25 -7.61 -31.22 9.52
CA SER A 25 -7.52 -32.19 8.41
C SER A 25 -6.46 -31.81 7.37
N LEU A 26 -6.12 -30.50 7.26
CA LEU A 26 -5.13 -29.99 6.31
C LEU A 26 -3.75 -29.76 6.96
N ARG A 27 -3.60 -29.96 8.27
CA ARG A 27 -2.36 -29.67 9.00
C ARG A 27 -1.14 -30.33 8.38
N ASP A 28 -1.25 -31.62 8.07
CA ASP A 28 -0.17 -32.46 7.57
C ASP A 28 -0.22 -32.68 6.05
N VAL A 29 -1.16 -32.03 5.36
CA VAL A 29 -1.30 -32.14 3.91
C VAL A 29 -0.29 -31.24 3.22
N HIS A 30 0.54 -31.85 2.35
CA HIS A 30 1.50 -31.12 1.54
C HIS A 30 0.87 -30.64 0.22
N LEU A 31 1.25 -29.45 -0.26
CA LEU A 31 0.78 -28.91 -1.53
C LEU A 31 1.02 -29.86 -2.71
N ARG A 32 2.12 -30.63 -2.74
CA ARG A 32 2.34 -31.69 -3.75
C ARG A 32 1.18 -32.69 -3.82
N GLN A 33 0.60 -33.04 -2.67
CA GLN A 33 -0.54 -33.98 -2.61
C GLN A 33 -1.81 -33.33 -3.13
N LEU A 34 -2.05 -32.05 -2.82
CA LEU A 34 -3.21 -31.31 -3.33
C LEU A 34 -3.17 -31.18 -4.87
N PHE A 35 -1.98 -30.90 -5.44
CA PHE A 35 -1.82 -30.85 -6.89
C PHE A 35 -1.90 -32.23 -7.56
N ALA A 36 -1.42 -33.28 -6.91
CA ALA A 36 -1.54 -34.63 -7.42
C ALA A 36 -2.99 -35.13 -7.40
N ALA A 37 -3.78 -34.73 -6.41
CA ALA A 37 -5.19 -35.10 -6.28
C ALA A 37 -6.12 -34.33 -7.23
N ASP A 38 -5.75 -33.11 -7.64
CA ASP A 38 -6.55 -32.25 -8.51
C ASP A 38 -5.68 -31.66 -9.64
N PRO A 39 -5.62 -32.31 -10.81
CA PRO A 39 -4.92 -31.79 -11.99
C PRO A 39 -5.52 -30.49 -12.54
N ALA A 40 -6.77 -30.17 -12.22
CA ALA A 40 -7.45 -28.96 -12.64
C ALA A 40 -7.26 -27.80 -11.63
N ARG A 41 -6.44 -27.98 -10.59
CA ARG A 41 -6.30 -27.04 -9.48
C ARG A 41 -5.97 -25.61 -9.92
N PHE A 42 -5.12 -25.42 -10.91
CA PHE A 42 -4.87 -24.10 -11.48
C PHE A 42 -6.15 -23.48 -12.07
N SER A 43 -6.85 -24.19 -12.95
CA SER A 43 -8.04 -23.64 -13.61
C SER A 43 -9.23 -23.46 -12.66
N SER A 44 -9.31 -24.23 -11.57
CA SER A 44 -10.35 -24.10 -10.54
C SER A 44 -10.04 -23.03 -9.48
N MET A 45 -8.78 -22.62 -9.37
CA MET A 45 -8.30 -21.67 -8.36
C MET A 45 -7.62 -20.45 -8.98
N THR A 46 -8.19 -19.94 -10.06
CA THR A 46 -7.86 -18.67 -10.68
C THR A 46 -9.08 -17.76 -10.79
N VAL A 47 -8.84 -16.45 -10.68
CA VAL A 47 -9.85 -15.41 -10.93
C VAL A 47 -9.25 -14.38 -11.88
N ASP A 48 -9.98 -14.05 -12.95
CA ASP A 48 -9.61 -12.99 -13.89
C ASP A 48 -10.57 -11.81 -13.74
N ALA A 49 -10.03 -10.63 -13.52
CA ALA A 49 -10.83 -9.41 -13.38
C ALA A 49 -9.98 -8.14 -13.59
N ALA A 50 -10.56 -7.13 -14.21
CA ALA A 50 -9.98 -5.80 -14.37
C ALA A 50 -8.54 -5.82 -14.96
N GLY A 51 -8.22 -6.77 -15.84
CA GLY A 51 -6.91 -6.93 -16.46
C GLY A 51 -5.86 -7.60 -15.56
N LEU A 52 -6.28 -8.20 -14.45
CA LEU A 52 -5.45 -9.00 -13.55
C LEU A 52 -5.94 -10.44 -13.52
N LEU A 53 -5.00 -11.38 -13.40
CA LEU A 53 -5.27 -12.78 -13.10
C LEU A 53 -4.66 -13.10 -11.75
N LEU A 54 -5.47 -13.61 -10.82
CA LEU A 54 -5.04 -14.14 -9.52
C LEU A 54 -5.01 -15.66 -9.59
N ASP A 55 -3.84 -16.27 -9.45
CA ASP A 55 -3.66 -17.68 -9.14
C ASP A 55 -3.42 -17.85 -7.64
N TYR A 56 -4.37 -18.49 -6.93
CA TYR A 56 -4.26 -18.83 -5.52
C TYR A 56 -4.14 -20.33 -5.29
N SER A 57 -3.89 -21.11 -6.35
CA SER A 57 -3.81 -22.57 -6.31
C SER A 57 -2.70 -23.11 -5.39
N LYS A 58 -1.62 -22.34 -5.19
CA LYS A 58 -0.50 -22.70 -4.34
C LYS A 58 -0.68 -22.33 -2.86
N ASN A 59 -1.94 -22.33 -2.40
CA ASN A 59 -2.28 -22.21 -0.98
C ASN A 59 -2.75 -23.54 -0.41
N ARG A 60 -2.59 -23.73 0.90
CA ARG A 60 -3.03 -24.93 1.61
C ARG A 60 -4.53 -24.88 1.90
N VAL A 61 -5.31 -24.87 0.84
CA VAL A 61 -6.77 -24.83 0.82
C VAL A 61 -7.30 -25.88 -0.16
N ASP A 62 -8.49 -26.39 0.11
CA ASP A 62 -9.28 -27.23 -0.80
C ASP A 62 -10.65 -26.60 -1.05
N ALA A 63 -11.51 -27.26 -1.82
CA ALA A 63 -12.85 -26.77 -2.11
C ALA A 63 -13.71 -26.59 -0.84
N THR A 64 -13.54 -27.46 0.15
CA THR A 64 -14.25 -27.35 1.44
C THR A 64 -13.77 -26.13 2.22
N THR A 65 -12.45 -25.90 2.26
CA THR A 65 -11.87 -24.68 2.88
C THR A 65 -12.48 -23.44 2.26
N MET A 66 -12.49 -23.35 0.91
CA MET A 66 -13.01 -22.17 0.22
C MET A 66 -14.50 -21.97 0.47
N ALA A 67 -15.30 -23.03 0.47
CA ALA A 67 -16.73 -22.93 0.79
C ALA A 67 -16.96 -22.37 2.20
N LEU A 68 -16.27 -22.92 3.21
CA LEU A 68 -16.37 -22.46 4.59
C LEU A 68 -15.88 -21.01 4.77
N LEU A 69 -14.84 -20.60 4.04
CA LEU A 69 -14.37 -19.22 4.02
C LEU A 69 -15.42 -18.27 3.45
N MET A 70 -16.11 -18.65 2.38
CA MET A 70 -17.19 -17.83 1.81
C MET A 70 -18.41 -17.78 2.74
N ASP A 71 -18.71 -18.86 3.44
CA ASP A 71 -19.76 -18.86 4.48
C ASP A 71 -19.39 -17.90 5.63
N LEU A 72 -18.12 -17.87 6.05
CA LEU A 72 -17.66 -16.90 7.04
C LEU A 72 -17.80 -15.45 6.53
N ALA A 73 -17.45 -15.19 5.26
CA ALA A 73 -17.62 -13.87 4.66
C ALA A 73 -19.10 -13.41 4.70
N ARG A 74 -20.04 -14.31 4.38
CA ARG A 74 -21.49 -14.04 4.50
C ARG A 74 -21.91 -13.82 5.94
N GLU A 75 -21.50 -14.69 6.85
CA GLU A 75 -21.84 -14.59 8.29
C GLU A 75 -21.29 -13.30 8.91
N ARG A 76 -20.15 -12.80 8.43
CA ARG A 76 -19.57 -11.50 8.83
C ARG A 76 -20.16 -10.29 8.11
N GLY A 77 -21.08 -10.51 7.17
CA GLY A 77 -21.79 -9.45 6.46
C GLY A 77 -20.92 -8.66 5.48
N VAL A 78 -19.94 -9.29 4.82
CA VAL A 78 -19.04 -8.63 3.86
C VAL A 78 -19.83 -7.91 2.77
N GLU A 79 -20.89 -8.53 2.22
CA GLU A 79 -21.72 -7.93 1.16
C GLU A 79 -22.44 -6.66 1.64
N ALA A 80 -23.01 -6.70 2.84
CA ALA A 80 -23.71 -5.55 3.44
C ALA A 80 -22.73 -4.39 3.73
N GLN A 81 -21.56 -4.69 4.30
CA GLN A 81 -20.53 -3.68 4.59
C GLN A 81 -19.92 -3.09 3.31
N ARG A 82 -19.78 -3.92 2.26
CA ARG A 82 -19.38 -3.49 0.93
C ARG A 82 -20.37 -2.47 0.38
N GLU A 83 -21.66 -2.78 0.38
CA GLU A 83 -22.68 -1.85 -0.10
C GLU A 83 -22.73 -0.57 0.74
N ALA A 84 -22.62 -0.66 2.07
CA ALA A 84 -22.54 0.48 2.97
C ALA A 84 -21.37 1.43 2.60
N MET A 85 -20.21 0.89 2.22
CA MET A 85 -19.08 1.69 1.74
C MET A 85 -19.43 2.42 0.44
N PHE A 86 -19.98 1.73 -0.55
CA PHE A 86 -20.29 2.32 -1.86
C PHE A 86 -21.46 3.32 -1.83
N THR A 87 -22.36 3.19 -0.87
CA THR A 87 -23.50 4.10 -0.70
C THR A 87 -23.21 5.29 0.21
N GLY A 88 -22.00 5.35 0.80
CA GLY A 88 -21.57 6.47 1.63
C GLY A 88 -22.08 6.44 3.06
N GLU A 89 -22.44 5.26 3.58
CA GLU A 89 -22.71 5.12 5.00
C GLU A 89 -21.45 5.42 5.82
N LYS A 90 -21.63 5.96 7.03
CA LYS A 90 -20.52 6.36 7.91
C LYS A 90 -19.87 5.16 8.60
N ILE A 91 -19.21 4.32 7.81
CA ILE A 91 -18.57 3.08 8.29
C ILE A 91 -17.27 3.31 9.07
N ASN A 92 -16.67 4.51 8.99
CA ASN A 92 -15.61 4.94 9.91
C ASN A 92 -16.27 5.50 11.17
N LEU A 93 -16.54 4.61 12.12
CA LEU A 93 -17.38 4.90 13.28
C LEU A 93 -16.72 5.84 14.28
N THR A 94 -15.40 5.73 14.49
CA THR A 94 -14.68 6.52 15.50
C THR A 94 -14.48 7.98 15.10
N GLU A 95 -14.52 8.28 13.81
CA GLU A 95 -14.44 9.64 13.28
C GLU A 95 -15.78 10.14 12.69
N HIS A 96 -16.84 9.29 12.71
CA HIS A 96 -18.18 9.58 12.16
C HIS A 96 -18.19 10.00 10.69
N ARG A 97 -17.37 9.37 9.85
CA ARG A 97 -17.17 9.71 8.44
C ARG A 97 -17.59 8.57 7.51
N ALA A 98 -18.06 8.94 6.33
CA ALA A 98 -18.14 8.02 5.19
C ALA A 98 -16.73 7.64 4.73
N VAL A 99 -16.62 6.59 3.90
CA VAL A 99 -15.37 6.12 3.30
C VAL A 99 -15.59 6.03 1.81
N LEU A 100 -15.15 7.06 1.07
CA LEU A 100 -15.55 7.27 -0.33
C LEU A 100 -14.35 7.36 -1.29
N HIS A 101 -13.23 6.68 -0.98
CA HIS A 101 -12.10 6.62 -1.91
C HIS A 101 -12.51 6.02 -3.27
N THR A 102 -13.53 5.17 -3.33
CA THR A 102 -14.09 4.63 -4.57
C THR A 102 -14.80 5.69 -5.42
N ALA A 103 -15.39 6.72 -4.79
CA ALA A 103 -16.03 7.81 -5.52
C ALA A 103 -15.02 8.71 -6.26
N LEU A 104 -13.76 8.79 -5.79
CA LEU A 104 -12.70 9.58 -6.43
C LEU A 104 -12.36 9.09 -7.85
N ARG A 105 -12.65 7.83 -8.16
CA ARG A 105 -12.34 7.17 -9.42
C ARG A 105 -13.57 6.67 -10.18
N ALA A 106 -14.75 7.01 -9.66
CA ALA A 106 -16.00 6.74 -10.34
C ALA A 106 -16.14 7.63 -11.60
N PRO A 107 -16.73 7.10 -12.69
CA PRO A 107 -16.96 7.89 -13.90
C PRO A 107 -17.95 9.02 -13.62
N ARG A 108 -17.78 10.12 -14.37
CA ARG A 108 -18.68 11.28 -14.30
C ARG A 108 -20.14 10.85 -14.49
N GLY A 109 -21.02 11.37 -13.66
CA GLY A 109 -22.46 11.07 -13.68
C GLY A 109 -22.84 9.92 -12.73
N THR A 110 -21.92 9.41 -11.94
CA THR A 110 -22.20 8.48 -10.84
C THR A 110 -22.86 9.25 -9.71
N LYS A 111 -24.18 9.22 -9.64
CA LYS A 111 -24.94 9.99 -8.65
C LYS A 111 -24.71 9.44 -7.23
N LEU A 112 -23.98 10.18 -6.43
CA LEU A 112 -23.77 9.88 -5.01
C LEU A 112 -23.93 11.17 -4.20
N VAL A 113 -24.93 11.18 -3.32
CA VAL A 113 -25.20 12.31 -2.41
C VAL A 113 -25.03 11.82 -0.98
N VAL A 114 -24.14 12.44 -0.21
CA VAL A 114 -23.90 12.14 1.20
C VAL A 114 -24.00 13.41 2.03
N ASP A 115 -24.81 13.38 3.09
CA ASP A 115 -25.10 14.55 3.95
C ASP A 115 -25.57 15.79 3.16
N GLY A 116 -26.25 15.60 2.03
CA GLY A 116 -26.73 16.67 1.15
C GLY A 116 -25.68 17.21 0.15
N GLN A 117 -24.46 16.70 0.16
CA GLN A 117 -23.36 17.05 -0.73
C GLN A 117 -23.38 16.14 -1.97
N ASP A 118 -23.29 16.71 -3.17
CA ASP A 118 -23.13 15.96 -4.42
C ASP A 118 -21.64 15.62 -4.60
N ILE A 119 -21.29 14.40 -4.23
CA ILE A 119 -19.92 13.92 -4.22
C ILE A 119 -19.34 13.84 -5.64
N ASP A 120 -20.14 13.44 -6.64
CA ASP A 120 -19.67 13.36 -8.03
C ASP A 120 -19.30 14.76 -8.55
N ALA A 121 -20.18 15.75 -8.36
CA ALA A 121 -19.93 17.10 -8.82
C ALA A 121 -18.63 17.69 -8.22
N ASP A 122 -18.43 17.51 -6.92
CA ASP A 122 -17.23 18.01 -6.23
C ASP A 122 -15.94 17.32 -6.72
N VAL A 123 -15.97 16.00 -6.87
CA VAL A 123 -14.81 15.24 -7.38
C VAL A 123 -14.47 15.66 -8.81
N GLN A 124 -15.48 15.81 -9.67
CA GLN A 124 -15.26 16.22 -11.07
C GLN A 124 -14.70 17.64 -11.18
N ASP A 125 -15.13 18.58 -10.32
CA ASP A 125 -14.58 19.94 -10.29
C ASP A 125 -13.08 19.90 -9.96
N VAL A 126 -12.69 19.18 -8.92
CA VAL A 126 -11.27 19.03 -8.54
C VAL A 126 -10.46 18.34 -9.64
N LEU A 127 -10.98 17.27 -10.27
CA LEU A 127 -10.30 16.60 -11.37
C LEU A 127 -10.11 17.54 -12.59
N GLN A 128 -11.07 18.40 -12.90
CA GLN A 128 -10.93 19.40 -13.95
C GLN A 128 -9.83 20.43 -13.63
N ARG A 129 -9.73 20.86 -12.37
CA ARG A 129 -8.66 21.77 -11.91
C ARG A 129 -7.29 21.10 -11.99
N VAL A 130 -7.19 19.84 -11.53
CA VAL A 130 -5.97 19.03 -11.67
C VAL A 130 -5.56 18.91 -13.14
N LYS A 131 -6.53 18.60 -14.03
CA LYS A 131 -6.28 18.53 -15.47
C LYS A 131 -5.73 19.83 -16.03
N ALA A 132 -6.44 20.93 -15.78
CA ALA A 132 -6.07 22.24 -16.32
C ALA A 132 -4.69 22.69 -15.85
N PHE A 133 -4.32 22.41 -14.60
CA PHE A 133 -3.00 22.70 -14.06
C PHE A 133 -1.93 21.77 -14.66
N THR A 134 -2.19 20.47 -14.70
CA THR A 134 -1.31 19.47 -15.31
C THR A 134 -0.98 19.85 -16.76
N ASP A 135 -1.98 20.19 -17.56
CA ASP A 135 -1.81 20.57 -18.95
C ASP A 135 -0.90 21.81 -19.10
N LYS A 136 -1.08 22.83 -18.24
CA LYS A 136 -0.25 24.05 -18.25
C LYS A 136 1.21 23.77 -17.91
N VAL A 137 1.48 22.95 -16.90
CA VAL A 137 2.85 22.61 -16.51
C VAL A 137 3.51 21.78 -17.61
N ARG A 138 2.83 20.75 -18.11
CA ARG A 138 3.39 19.80 -19.08
C ARG A 138 3.59 20.39 -20.49
N ASN A 139 2.81 21.38 -20.89
CA ASN A 139 2.98 22.05 -22.19
C ASN A 139 3.91 23.28 -22.11
N GLY A 140 4.49 23.57 -20.92
CA GLY A 140 5.43 24.66 -20.70
C GLY A 140 4.78 26.04 -20.65
N SER A 141 3.44 26.16 -20.52
CA SER A 141 2.76 27.46 -20.35
C SER A 141 2.70 27.92 -18.89
N TRP A 142 2.98 27.04 -17.94
CA TRP A 142 3.22 27.43 -16.55
C TRP A 142 4.72 27.70 -16.39
N LEU A 143 5.06 28.95 -16.11
CA LEU A 143 6.45 29.42 -16.10
C LEU A 143 6.87 29.77 -14.67
N GLY A 144 8.14 29.52 -14.35
CA GLY A 144 8.78 30.05 -13.16
C GLY A 144 8.98 31.58 -13.25
N TYR A 145 9.45 32.18 -12.17
CA TYR A 145 9.56 33.64 -12.01
C TYR A 145 10.50 34.31 -13.03
N THR A 146 11.42 33.56 -13.61
CA THR A 146 12.32 34.04 -14.67
C THR A 146 11.75 33.86 -16.09
N GLY A 147 10.55 33.27 -16.21
CA GLY A 147 9.94 32.94 -17.50
C GLY A 147 10.40 31.62 -18.10
N LYS A 148 11.18 30.81 -17.37
CA LYS A 148 11.58 29.46 -17.78
C LYS A 148 10.44 28.45 -17.48
N PRO A 149 10.26 27.40 -18.29
CA PRO A 149 9.32 26.33 -17.97
C PRO A 149 9.79 25.53 -16.74
N ILE A 150 8.84 24.93 -16.01
CA ILE A 150 9.14 24.03 -14.90
C ILE A 150 9.75 22.73 -15.43
N CYS A 151 10.84 22.28 -14.80
CA CYS A 151 11.54 21.02 -15.10
C CYS A 151 11.56 20.07 -13.90
N ASP A 152 11.51 20.60 -12.69
CA ASP A 152 11.57 19.83 -11.45
C ASP A 152 10.28 20.02 -10.63
N ILE A 153 9.75 18.92 -10.13
CA ILE A 153 8.57 18.91 -9.26
C ILE A 153 8.92 18.21 -7.95
N VAL A 154 8.85 18.94 -6.85
CA VAL A 154 9.16 18.42 -5.51
C VAL A 154 7.85 18.25 -4.73
N ASN A 155 7.46 17.02 -4.49
CA ASN A 155 6.31 16.70 -3.64
C ASN A 155 6.76 16.61 -2.17
N ILE A 156 6.29 17.53 -1.35
CA ILE A 156 6.55 17.57 0.09
C ILE A 156 5.31 17.07 0.82
N GLY A 157 5.40 15.86 1.40
CA GLY A 157 4.29 15.22 2.10
C GLY A 157 4.76 13.98 2.83
N ILE A 158 4.01 13.49 3.81
CA ILE A 158 4.35 12.32 4.61
C ILE A 158 3.20 11.32 4.65
N GLY A 159 3.49 10.03 4.86
CA GLY A 159 2.51 8.96 4.92
C GLY A 159 1.74 8.84 3.60
N GLY A 160 0.40 8.96 3.63
CA GLY A 160 -0.44 8.86 2.43
C GLY A 160 -0.18 9.94 1.38
N SER A 161 0.38 11.09 1.77
CA SER A 161 0.76 12.17 0.85
C SER A 161 2.12 11.94 0.15
N ASP A 162 2.86 10.88 0.52
CA ASP A 162 4.14 10.47 -0.08
C ASP A 162 4.03 9.08 -0.72
N LEU A 163 3.65 8.07 0.08
CA LEU A 163 3.79 6.65 -0.29
C LEU A 163 3.04 6.30 -1.57
N GLY A 164 1.77 6.72 -1.69
CA GLY A 164 0.97 6.49 -2.88
C GLY A 164 1.50 7.19 -4.12
N PRO A 165 1.67 8.51 -4.10
CA PRO A 165 2.23 9.28 -5.21
C PRO A 165 3.62 8.80 -5.65
N LYS A 166 4.56 8.61 -4.71
CA LYS A 166 5.92 8.15 -5.00
C LYS A 166 5.94 6.76 -5.64
N MET A 167 5.15 5.83 -5.09
CA MET A 167 5.00 4.49 -5.64
C MET A 167 4.43 4.53 -7.06
N ALA A 168 3.35 5.31 -7.29
CA ALA A 168 2.70 5.38 -8.59
C ALA A 168 3.56 6.08 -9.66
N CYS A 169 4.25 7.17 -9.32
CA CYS A 169 5.20 7.82 -10.24
C CYS A 169 6.32 6.87 -10.64
N LEU A 170 6.88 6.11 -9.69
CA LEU A 170 7.92 5.14 -10.00
C LEU A 170 7.39 3.98 -10.85
N ALA A 171 6.21 3.44 -10.51
CA ALA A 171 5.58 2.35 -11.24
C ALA A 171 5.25 2.73 -12.70
N LEU A 172 4.92 3.98 -12.94
CA LEU A 172 4.52 4.51 -14.24
C LEU A 172 5.60 5.34 -14.94
N ARG A 173 6.87 5.18 -14.54
CA ARG A 173 7.97 5.99 -15.13
C ARG A 173 8.10 5.84 -16.64
N SER A 174 7.68 4.70 -17.22
CA SER A 174 7.67 4.50 -18.68
C SER A 174 6.66 5.41 -19.41
N TYR A 175 5.73 6.01 -18.68
CA TYR A 175 4.72 6.96 -19.17
C TYR A 175 5.03 8.40 -18.77
N ALA A 176 6.10 8.61 -17.99
CA ALA A 176 6.47 9.94 -17.49
C ALA A 176 6.94 10.87 -18.62
N ASN A 177 6.76 12.17 -18.41
CA ASN A 177 7.34 13.18 -19.28
C ASN A 177 8.85 13.26 -19.04
N PRO A 178 9.71 13.01 -20.04
CA PRO A 178 11.16 13.06 -19.85
C PRO A 178 11.69 14.48 -19.53
N GLY A 179 10.90 15.53 -19.76
CA GLY A 179 11.24 16.91 -19.42
C GLY A 179 10.83 17.35 -18.01
N LEU A 180 10.22 16.46 -17.19
CA LEU A 180 9.80 16.75 -15.83
C LEU A 180 10.36 15.69 -14.88
N GLU A 181 11.26 16.08 -13.98
CA GLU A 181 11.80 15.20 -12.94
C GLU A 181 10.98 15.32 -11.65
N MET A 182 10.63 14.16 -11.08
CA MET A 182 9.81 14.07 -9.87
C MET A 182 10.69 13.76 -8.66
N HIS A 183 10.65 14.63 -7.65
CA HIS A 183 11.32 14.46 -6.37
C HIS A 183 10.30 14.33 -5.25
N PHE A 184 10.63 13.55 -4.21
CA PHE A 184 9.74 13.31 -3.08
C PHE A 184 10.49 13.52 -1.77
N VAL A 185 10.03 14.46 -0.96
CA VAL A 185 10.58 14.78 0.36
C VAL A 185 9.52 14.50 1.41
N SER A 186 9.79 13.52 2.26
CA SER A 186 8.84 13.07 3.26
C SER A 186 9.40 13.07 4.68
N ASN A 187 10.69 12.80 4.84
CA ASN A 187 11.32 12.70 6.15
C ASN A 187 11.61 14.09 6.74
N VAL A 188 11.48 14.21 8.05
CA VAL A 188 11.92 15.39 8.81
C VAL A 188 13.45 15.46 8.95
N ASP A 189 14.15 14.38 8.64
CA ASP A 189 15.61 14.37 8.54
C ASP A 189 16.04 15.31 7.41
N GLY A 190 16.83 16.34 7.77
CA GLY A 190 17.28 17.36 6.83
C GLY A 190 18.06 16.83 5.63
N HIS A 191 18.68 15.65 5.73
CA HIS A 191 19.37 15.01 4.60
C HIS A 191 18.44 14.72 3.41
N ASP A 192 17.15 14.43 3.63
CA ASP A 192 16.17 14.20 2.58
C ASP A 192 15.92 15.48 1.76
N MET A 193 15.73 16.62 2.46
CA MET A 193 15.55 17.92 1.84
C MET A 193 16.83 18.42 1.18
N GLU A 194 17.98 18.36 1.87
CA GLU A 194 19.28 18.80 1.35
C GLU A 194 19.67 18.06 0.07
N ALA A 195 19.51 16.73 0.07
CA ALA A 195 19.78 15.90 -1.11
C ALA A 195 18.87 16.24 -2.30
N THR A 196 17.67 16.74 -2.05
CA THR A 196 16.75 17.19 -3.11
C THR A 196 17.12 18.58 -3.59
N LEU A 197 17.27 19.55 -2.67
CA LEU A 197 17.57 20.95 -3.04
C LEU A 197 18.91 21.11 -3.76
N SER A 198 19.87 20.20 -3.52
CA SER A 198 21.15 20.20 -4.24
C SER A 198 21.07 19.81 -5.73
N LYS A 199 19.91 19.30 -6.18
CA LYS A 199 19.72 18.81 -7.55
C LYS A 199 18.81 19.71 -8.39
N VAL A 200 18.06 20.58 -7.76
CA VAL A 200 17.01 21.38 -8.41
C VAL A 200 17.40 22.85 -8.48
N ASP A 201 16.83 23.56 -9.46
CA ASP A 201 17.07 24.97 -9.70
C ASP A 201 15.82 25.78 -9.28
N PRO A 202 15.95 26.82 -8.41
CA PRO A 202 14.82 27.63 -7.98
C PRO A 202 14.02 28.27 -9.13
N GLU A 203 14.67 28.56 -10.27
CA GLU A 203 13.99 29.17 -11.43
C GLU A 203 13.00 28.20 -12.11
N THR A 204 13.21 26.87 -11.98
CA THR A 204 12.47 25.84 -12.74
C THR A 204 11.79 24.80 -11.85
N THR A 205 11.81 25.00 -10.53
CA THR A 205 11.25 24.04 -9.56
C THR A 205 9.83 24.43 -9.13
N LEU A 206 8.93 23.45 -9.14
CA LEU A 206 7.58 23.53 -8.58
C LEU A 206 7.49 22.66 -7.32
N PHE A 207 7.08 23.24 -6.20
CA PHE A 207 6.84 22.55 -4.94
C PHE A 207 5.34 22.26 -4.76
N ILE A 208 5.00 21.02 -4.47
CA ILE A 208 3.67 20.57 -4.06
C ILE A 208 3.70 20.35 -2.56
N VAL A 209 3.03 21.19 -1.76
CA VAL A 209 2.91 21.01 -0.31
C VAL A 209 1.64 20.22 -0.02
N ALA A 210 1.80 18.92 0.23
CA ALA A 210 0.70 17.97 0.39
C ALA A 210 0.43 17.68 1.88
N SER A 211 -0.49 18.42 2.48
CA SER A 211 -0.90 18.25 3.88
C SER A 211 -2.38 18.60 4.05
N LYS A 212 -3.21 17.63 4.47
CA LYS A 212 -4.67 17.81 4.60
C LYS A 212 -5.04 19.02 5.44
N THR A 213 -4.42 19.19 6.58
CA THR A 213 -4.70 20.29 7.53
C THR A 213 -3.72 21.45 7.42
N PHE A 214 -2.65 21.30 6.63
CA PHE A 214 -1.55 22.26 6.50
C PHE A 214 -0.85 22.58 7.84
N VAL A 215 -0.88 21.62 8.80
CA VAL A 215 -0.26 21.76 10.13
C VAL A 215 0.58 20.53 10.53
N THR A 216 0.77 19.58 9.60
CA THR A 216 1.63 18.42 9.87
C THR A 216 3.07 18.87 10.05
N ALA A 217 3.64 18.64 11.24
CA ALA A 217 4.90 19.25 11.64
C ALA A 217 6.05 18.95 10.67
N GLU A 218 6.20 17.72 10.25
CA GLU A 218 7.24 17.27 9.31
C GLU A 218 7.09 17.95 7.94
N THR A 219 5.87 17.95 7.41
CA THR A 219 5.58 18.59 6.11
C THR A 219 5.81 20.09 6.16
N MET A 220 5.36 20.76 7.23
CA MET A 220 5.52 22.20 7.34
C MET A 220 6.96 22.61 7.58
N LEU A 221 7.76 21.82 8.32
CA LEU A 221 9.18 22.10 8.47
C LEU A 221 9.88 22.01 7.11
N ASN A 222 9.66 20.94 6.36
CA ASN A 222 10.22 20.77 5.03
C ASN A 222 9.75 21.85 4.05
N ALA A 223 8.46 22.20 4.07
CA ALA A 223 7.91 23.25 3.21
C ALA A 223 8.52 24.64 3.51
N ASN A 224 8.71 24.98 4.80
CA ASN A 224 9.37 26.21 5.21
C ASN A 224 10.83 26.25 4.81
N THR A 225 11.55 25.11 4.88
CA THR A 225 12.93 25.00 4.40
C THR A 225 12.99 25.23 2.88
N ALA A 226 12.10 24.60 2.10
CA ALA A 226 12.03 24.82 0.66
C ALA A 226 11.70 26.28 0.31
N ARG A 227 10.77 26.88 1.05
CA ARG A 227 10.42 28.31 0.89
C ARG A 227 11.60 29.22 1.19
N ALA A 228 12.30 28.99 2.29
CA ALA A 228 13.49 29.78 2.65
C ALA A 228 14.61 29.62 1.61
N TRP A 229 14.83 28.42 1.08
CA TRP A 229 15.77 28.17 -0.01
C TRP A 229 15.38 28.89 -1.30
N PHE A 230 14.10 28.84 -1.70
CA PHE A 230 13.61 29.54 -2.87
C PHE A 230 13.82 31.06 -2.75
N LEU A 231 13.57 31.63 -1.58
CA LEU A 231 13.70 33.07 -1.31
C LEU A 231 15.17 33.57 -1.21
N LEU A 232 16.17 32.70 -1.38
CA LEU A 232 17.56 33.15 -1.57
C LEU A 232 17.75 33.81 -2.93
N GLU A 233 16.93 33.47 -3.94
CA GLU A 233 17.03 33.97 -5.30
C GLU A 233 15.72 34.62 -5.79
N GLY A 234 14.55 34.06 -5.42
CA GLY A 234 13.21 34.57 -5.73
C GLY A 234 12.69 35.56 -4.68
N GLU A 235 11.55 36.17 -4.96
CA GLU A 235 10.85 37.10 -4.08
C GLU A 235 9.52 36.49 -3.59
N GLU A 236 8.93 37.05 -2.51
CA GLU A 236 7.62 36.63 -1.97
C GLU A 236 6.51 36.60 -3.01
N LYS A 237 6.48 37.57 -3.93
CA LYS A 237 5.48 37.65 -5.01
C LYS A 237 5.57 36.47 -5.99
N ASP A 238 6.73 35.82 -6.07
CA ASP A 238 7.04 34.76 -7.03
C ASP A 238 6.62 33.37 -6.50
N LEU A 239 6.31 33.26 -5.19
CA LEU A 239 5.87 32.01 -4.55
C LEU A 239 4.66 31.39 -5.27
N ALA A 240 3.74 32.22 -5.78
CA ALA A 240 2.55 31.74 -6.50
C ALA A 240 2.87 30.96 -7.79
N GLN A 241 4.07 31.11 -8.35
CA GLN A 241 4.50 30.38 -9.56
C GLN A 241 5.23 29.08 -9.21
N HIS A 242 5.73 28.96 -7.98
CA HIS A 242 6.60 27.86 -7.56
C HIS A 242 6.03 26.99 -6.44
N PHE A 243 4.92 27.41 -5.82
CA PHE A 243 4.29 26.63 -4.75
C PHE A 243 2.81 26.42 -5.01
N VAL A 244 2.39 25.17 -4.90
CA VAL A 244 0.99 24.75 -4.92
C VAL A 244 0.68 23.90 -3.69
N ALA A 245 -0.56 23.90 -3.25
CA ALA A 245 -0.95 23.18 -2.04
C ALA A 245 -2.03 22.12 -2.33
N VAL A 246 -1.87 20.95 -1.74
CA VAL A 246 -2.93 19.94 -1.64
C VAL A 246 -3.41 19.92 -0.20
N SER A 247 -4.53 20.61 0.07
CA SER A 247 -5.01 20.83 1.44
C SER A 247 -6.48 21.22 1.49
N THR A 248 -7.04 21.27 2.71
CA THR A 248 -8.38 21.79 3.00
C THR A 248 -8.35 23.10 3.79
N ASN A 249 -7.18 23.61 4.18
CA ASN A 249 -7.02 24.76 5.06
C ASN A 249 -6.57 26.00 4.28
N THR A 250 -7.54 26.73 3.70
CA THR A 250 -7.28 27.90 2.88
C THR A 250 -6.53 29.01 3.62
N GLN A 251 -6.84 29.27 4.91
CA GLN A 251 -6.18 30.32 5.66
C GLN A 251 -4.70 30.06 5.85
N ALA A 252 -4.34 28.83 6.26
CA ALA A 252 -2.94 28.47 6.47
C ALA A 252 -2.13 28.48 5.16
N ILE A 253 -2.76 28.21 4.03
CA ILE A 253 -2.15 28.30 2.70
C ILE A 253 -1.84 29.76 2.34
N VAL A 254 -2.77 30.65 2.55
CA VAL A 254 -2.59 32.11 2.32
C VAL A 254 -1.50 32.66 3.23
N ASP A 255 -1.51 32.28 4.52
CA ASP A 255 -0.49 32.70 5.49
C ASP A 255 0.92 32.21 5.11
N PHE A 256 1.02 31.07 4.41
CA PHE A 256 2.29 30.56 3.87
C PHE A 256 2.77 31.33 2.63
N GLY A 257 1.88 32.02 1.92
CA GLY A 257 2.16 32.77 0.68
C GLY A 257 1.71 32.04 -0.60
N ILE A 258 0.97 30.95 -0.51
CA ILE A 258 0.41 30.25 -1.67
C ILE A 258 -0.94 30.86 -2.04
N SER A 259 -1.17 31.13 -3.33
CA SER A 259 -2.46 31.62 -3.83
C SER A 259 -3.57 30.57 -3.62
N PRO A 260 -4.77 30.96 -3.17
CA PRO A 260 -5.93 30.06 -3.13
C PRO A 260 -6.27 29.39 -4.47
N ASP A 261 -5.94 30.02 -5.59
CA ASP A 261 -6.13 29.45 -6.93
C ASP A 261 -5.21 28.25 -7.18
N ASN A 262 -4.11 28.16 -6.45
CA ASN A 262 -3.13 27.08 -6.49
C ASN A 262 -3.39 26.01 -5.40
N MET A 263 -4.56 26.03 -4.78
CA MET A 263 -4.98 25.03 -3.81
C MET A 263 -5.82 23.94 -4.48
N PHE A 264 -5.46 22.69 -4.27
CA PHE A 264 -6.19 21.52 -4.73
C PHE A 264 -6.79 20.80 -3.52
N PRO A 265 -8.10 20.96 -3.25
CA PRO A 265 -8.74 20.38 -2.09
C PRO A 265 -9.00 18.88 -2.26
N PHE A 266 -9.18 18.20 -1.14
CA PHE A 266 -9.79 16.87 -1.03
C PHE A 266 -10.59 16.81 0.28
N TRP A 267 -11.22 15.69 0.58
CA TRP A 267 -12.29 15.65 1.58
C TRP A 267 -11.89 14.85 2.82
N ASP A 268 -12.63 15.02 3.89
CA ASP A 268 -12.40 14.31 5.16
C ASP A 268 -12.82 12.83 5.10
N TRP A 269 -13.68 12.46 4.16
CA TRP A 269 -14.06 11.09 3.86
C TRP A 269 -13.00 10.32 3.04
N VAL A 270 -11.86 10.93 2.74
CA VAL A 270 -10.67 10.29 2.14
C VAL A 270 -9.62 10.07 3.22
N GLY A 271 -9.34 8.82 3.53
CA GLY A 271 -8.20 8.44 4.38
C GLY A 271 -6.86 8.64 3.65
N GLY A 272 -5.80 9.03 4.38
CA GLY A 272 -4.49 9.30 3.77
C GLY A 272 -3.95 8.15 2.91
N ARG A 273 -3.96 6.92 3.41
CA ARG A 273 -3.49 5.72 2.69
C ARG A 273 -4.35 5.27 1.51
N TYR A 274 -5.53 5.90 1.33
CA TYR A 274 -6.45 5.70 0.22
C TYR A 274 -6.55 6.94 -0.70
N SER A 275 -5.63 7.90 -0.56
CA SER A 275 -5.81 9.24 -1.14
C SER A 275 -5.16 9.46 -2.50
N VAL A 276 -4.38 8.51 -3.03
CA VAL A 276 -3.68 8.67 -4.32
C VAL A 276 -4.60 8.99 -5.50
N TRP A 277 -5.87 8.67 -5.38
CA TRP A 277 -6.94 8.93 -6.36
C TRP A 277 -7.48 10.37 -6.33
N SER A 278 -7.22 11.09 -5.24
CA SER A 278 -7.65 12.49 -5.03
C SER A 278 -6.62 13.47 -5.62
N SER A 279 -6.74 14.75 -5.25
CA SER A 279 -5.71 15.76 -5.54
C SER A 279 -4.32 15.42 -4.98
N ILE A 280 -4.20 14.50 -4.01
CA ILE A 280 -2.91 13.92 -3.59
C ILE A 280 -2.18 13.28 -4.78
N GLY A 281 -2.90 12.76 -5.76
CA GLY A 281 -2.35 12.26 -7.01
C GLY A 281 -1.89 13.32 -8.01
N LEU A 282 -1.89 14.61 -7.66
CA LEU A 282 -1.40 15.69 -8.53
C LEU A 282 0.02 15.42 -9.04
N ALA A 283 0.91 14.91 -8.16
CA ALA A 283 2.26 14.51 -8.55
C ALA A 283 2.25 13.43 -9.64
N VAL A 284 1.33 12.45 -9.55
CA VAL A 284 1.18 11.40 -10.58
C VAL A 284 0.67 12.01 -11.88
N ALA A 285 -0.37 12.85 -11.83
CA ALA A 285 -0.93 13.52 -13.00
C ALA A 285 0.13 14.39 -13.70
N LEU A 286 0.95 15.12 -12.97
CA LEU A 286 2.06 15.91 -13.53
C LEU A 286 3.13 15.03 -14.18
N SER A 287 3.48 13.92 -13.55
CA SER A 287 4.46 12.97 -14.08
C SER A 287 4.01 12.35 -15.40
N VAL A 288 2.85 11.67 -15.40
CA VAL A 288 2.42 10.87 -16.56
C VAL A 288 1.48 11.60 -17.52
N GLY A 289 0.85 12.69 -17.09
CA GLY A 289 -0.21 13.41 -17.81
C GLY A 289 -1.60 12.99 -17.36
N PHE A 290 -2.56 13.90 -17.53
CA PHE A 290 -3.92 13.69 -17.00
C PHE A 290 -4.65 12.54 -17.72
N GLU A 291 -4.35 12.28 -18.97
CA GLU A 291 -4.94 11.14 -19.71
C GLU A 291 -4.56 9.81 -19.06
N TYR A 292 -3.27 9.56 -18.84
CA TYR A 292 -2.81 8.36 -18.14
C TYR A 292 -3.23 8.33 -16.66
N PHE A 293 -3.34 9.49 -16.01
CA PHE A 293 -3.93 9.54 -14.67
C PHE A 293 -5.41 9.12 -14.70
N SER A 294 -6.17 9.51 -15.73
CA SER A 294 -7.55 9.05 -15.92
C SER A 294 -7.65 7.54 -16.18
N ASP A 295 -6.70 6.96 -16.95
CA ASP A 295 -6.61 5.52 -17.16
C ASP A 295 -6.29 4.78 -15.85
N PHE A 296 -5.45 5.36 -15.00
CA PHE A 296 -5.14 4.87 -13.67
C PHE A 296 -6.40 4.83 -12.78
N LEU A 297 -7.20 5.89 -12.78
CA LEU A 297 -8.50 5.93 -12.09
C LEU A 297 -9.47 4.90 -12.68
N ALA A 298 -9.54 4.79 -14.00
CA ALA A 298 -10.44 3.85 -14.68
C ALA A 298 -10.12 2.38 -14.37
N GLY A 299 -8.83 2.02 -14.30
CA GLY A 299 -8.41 0.68 -13.91
C GLY A 299 -8.84 0.31 -12.49
N ALA A 300 -8.68 1.24 -11.55
CA ALA A 300 -9.15 1.05 -10.19
C ALA A 300 -10.68 0.97 -10.11
N HIS A 301 -11.39 1.80 -10.88
CA HIS A 301 -12.85 1.71 -10.98
C HIS A 301 -13.32 0.36 -11.55
N ALA A 302 -12.62 -0.20 -12.52
CA ALA A 302 -12.94 -1.53 -13.04
C ALA A 302 -12.87 -2.60 -11.94
N MET A 303 -11.87 -2.54 -11.06
CA MET A 303 -11.76 -3.42 -9.90
C MET A 303 -12.87 -3.12 -8.86
N ASP A 304 -13.28 -1.86 -8.67
CA ASP A 304 -14.42 -1.50 -7.83
C ASP A 304 -15.72 -2.15 -8.31
N GLN A 305 -15.97 -2.11 -9.62
CA GLN A 305 -17.16 -2.73 -10.21
C GLN A 305 -17.14 -4.25 -10.04
N HIS A 306 -15.98 -4.88 -10.27
CA HIS A 306 -15.81 -6.30 -10.01
C HIS A 306 -16.05 -6.62 -8.53
N PHE A 307 -15.45 -5.88 -7.61
CA PHE A 307 -15.63 -6.07 -6.17
C PHE A 307 -17.09 -5.94 -5.75
N ARG A 308 -17.80 -4.93 -6.28
CA ARG A 308 -19.20 -4.67 -5.94
C ARG A 308 -20.18 -5.71 -6.50
N GLN A 309 -19.93 -6.23 -7.73
CA GLN A 309 -20.91 -7.00 -8.49
C GLN A 309 -20.67 -8.50 -8.51
N ALA A 310 -19.42 -8.95 -8.43
CA ALA A 310 -19.09 -10.36 -8.51
C ALA A 310 -19.58 -11.13 -7.28
N PRO A 311 -20.05 -12.38 -7.45
CA PRO A 311 -20.31 -13.30 -6.35
C PRO A 311 -19.03 -13.50 -5.51
N LEU A 312 -19.16 -13.75 -4.21
CA LEU A 312 -18.02 -13.84 -3.29
C LEU A 312 -16.97 -14.87 -3.77
N GLU A 313 -17.41 -16.00 -4.32
CA GLU A 313 -16.57 -17.11 -4.80
C GLU A 313 -15.71 -16.73 -6.03
N GLN A 314 -16.13 -15.75 -6.80
CA GLN A 314 -15.45 -15.27 -8.01
C GLN A 314 -14.94 -13.84 -7.85
N ASN A 315 -15.02 -13.29 -6.65
CA ASN A 315 -14.65 -11.92 -6.34
C ASN A 315 -13.17 -11.88 -5.95
N MET A 316 -12.29 -11.39 -6.84
CA MET A 316 -10.84 -11.43 -6.66
C MET A 316 -10.37 -10.83 -5.32
N PRO A 317 -10.79 -9.62 -4.92
CA PRO A 317 -10.46 -9.06 -3.62
C PRO A 317 -10.92 -9.93 -2.44
N VAL A 318 -12.13 -10.49 -2.53
CA VAL A 318 -12.67 -11.37 -1.47
C VAL A 318 -11.86 -12.66 -1.40
N VAL A 319 -11.60 -13.32 -2.52
CA VAL A 319 -10.80 -14.55 -2.56
C VAL A 319 -9.41 -14.32 -1.96
N LEU A 320 -8.72 -13.25 -2.36
CA LEU A 320 -7.39 -12.91 -1.83
C LEU A 320 -7.45 -12.60 -0.32
N ALA A 321 -8.49 -11.90 0.13
CA ALA A 321 -8.71 -11.59 1.55
C ALA A 321 -8.94 -12.85 2.38
N MET A 322 -9.78 -13.77 1.89
CA MET A 322 -10.15 -15.00 2.60
C MET A 322 -8.97 -15.98 2.67
N VAL A 323 -8.19 -16.13 1.59
CA VAL A 323 -6.95 -16.92 1.60
C VAL A 323 -5.93 -16.32 2.58
N GLY A 324 -5.74 -15.00 2.58
CA GLY A 324 -4.88 -14.32 3.55
C GLY A 324 -5.38 -14.49 4.99
N PHE A 325 -6.69 -14.44 5.21
CA PHE A 325 -7.29 -14.71 6.52
C PHE A 325 -7.06 -16.15 6.97
N TRP A 326 -7.22 -17.15 6.07
CA TRP A 326 -6.91 -18.54 6.34
C TRP A 326 -5.45 -18.73 6.78
N ASN A 327 -4.52 -18.18 6.02
CA ASN A 327 -3.09 -18.26 6.35
C ASN A 327 -2.79 -17.64 7.71
N ARG A 328 -3.44 -16.52 8.05
CA ARG A 328 -3.24 -15.80 9.31
C ARG A 328 -3.82 -16.52 10.53
N GLN A 329 -5.03 -17.10 10.40
CA GLN A 329 -5.77 -17.66 11.53
C GLN A 329 -5.48 -19.13 11.79
N PHE A 330 -5.19 -19.91 10.75
CA PHE A 330 -5.14 -21.37 10.84
C PHE A 330 -3.78 -21.96 10.47
N LEU A 331 -2.88 -21.17 9.86
CA LEU A 331 -1.51 -21.55 9.54
C LEU A 331 -0.47 -20.71 10.30
N ASP A 332 -0.86 -19.90 11.26
CA ASP A 332 -0.02 -19.05 12.11
C ASP A 332 0.93 -18.12 11.35
N CYS A 333 0.56 -17.70 10.14
CA CYS A 333 1.39 -16.83 9.31
C CYS A 333 1.35 -15.39 9.82
N GLY A 334 2.38 -14.97 10.55
CA GLY A 334 2.47 -13.63 11.17
C GLY A 334 2.83 -12.51 10.20
N SER A 335 3.34 -12.85 9.02
CA SER A 335 3.74 -11.88 7.99
C SER A 335 3.37 -12.36 6.59
N VAL A 336 3.39 -11.43 5.62
CA VAL A 336 3.21 -11.68 4.19
C VAL A 336 4.32 -10.95 3.44
N SER A 337 5.02 -11.64 2.55
CA SER A 337 6.03 -11.05 1.66
C SER A 337 5.38 -10.68 0.32
N ILE A 338 5.57 -9.44 -0.11
CA ILE A 338 5.16 -8.95 -1.42
C ILE A 338 6.38 -8.97 -2.32
N ALA A 339 6.36 -9.77 -3.37
CA ALA A 339 7.48 -10.02 -4.26
C ALA A 339 7.14 -9.62 -5.72
N PRO A 340 7.17 -8.32 -6.06
CA PRO A 340 6.98 -7.90 -7.45
C PRO A 340 8.19 -8.30 -8.30
N TYR A 341 7.96 -9.06 -9.34
CA TYR A 341 8.96 -9.30 -10.40
C TYR A 341 8.81 -8.23 -11.48
N HIS A 342 8.98 -7.00 -11.05
CA HIS A 342 8.99 -5.78 -11.85
C HIS A 342 9.68 -4.66 -11.08
N GLN A 343 10.79 -4.15 -11.59
CA GLN A 343 11.61 -3.15 -10.87
C GLN A 343 10.83 -1.87 -10.54
N ASP A 344 9.93 -1.45 -11.41
CA ASP A 344 9.13 -0.23 -11.20
C ASP A 344 8.12 -0.36 -10.05
N LEU A 345 7.83 -1.58 -9.59
CA LEU A 345 7.02 -1.84 -8.41
C LEU A 345 7.83 -1.91 -7.09
N SER A 346 9.08 -1.46 -7.08
CA SER A 346 9.97 -1.54 -5.90
C SER A 346 9.42 -0.80 -4.66
N ARG A 347 8.53 0.15 -4.82
CA ARG A 347 7.86 0.84 -3.71
C ARG A 347 6.48 0.27 -3.35
N PHE A 348 6.04 -0.78 -4.05
CA PHE A 348 4.69 -1.33 -3.83
C PHE A 348 4.54 -1.97 -2.45
N ALA A 349 5.53 -2.74 -1.99
CA ALA A 349 5.52 -3.29 -0.63
C ALA A 349 5.44 -2.19 0.45
N ALA A 350 6.21 -1.12 0.31
CA ALA A 350 6.20 0.02 1.24
C ALA A 350 4.84 0.75 1.26
N TYR A 351 4.18 0.88 0.11
CA TYR A 351 2.81 1.41 0.02
C TYR A 351 1.81 0.49 0.76
N LEU A 352 1.89 -0.82 0.54
CA LEU A 352 1.02 -1.80 1.19
C LEU A 352 1.24 -1.90 2.70
N GLN A 353 2.44 -1.58 3.21
CA GLN A 353 2.70 -1.49 4.65
C GLN A 353 1.72 -0.51 5.31
N GLN A 354 1.61 0.70 4.79
CA GLN A 354 0.66 1.66 5.34
C GLN A 354 -0.78 1.21 5.06
N LEU A 355 -1.08 0.77 3.84
CA LEU A 355 -2.43 0.38 3.46
C LEU A 355 -3.01 -0.71 4.37
N ASP A 356 -2.27 -1.79 4.62
CA ASP A 356 -2.75 -2.95 5.37
C ASP A 356 -2.51 -2.79 6.89
N MET A 357 -1.26 -2.48 7.29
CA MET A 357 -0.88 -2.51 8.71
C MET A 357 -1.51 -1.36 9.50
N GLU A 358 -1.65 -0.17 8.92
CA GLU A 358 -2.35 0.95 9.56
C GLU A 358 -3.86 0.72 9.59
N SER A 359 -4.42 0.04 8.59
CA SER A 359 -5.86 -0.28 8.55
C SER A 359 -6.23 -1.39 9.52
N ASN A 360 -5.52 -2.51 9.49
CA ASN A 360 -5.92 -3.74 10.17
C ASN A 360 -5.00 -4.13 11.33
N GLY A 361 -3.94 -3.38 11.62
CA GLY A 361 -3.12 -3.54 12.82
C GLY A 361 -3.85 -3.05 14.06
N LYS A 362 -5.01 -3.64 14.36
CA LYS A 362 -5.93 -3.22 15.43
C LYS A 362 -6.19 -4.37 16.42
N ARG A 363 -6.32 -4.05 17.69
CA ARG A 363 -6.61 -5.03 18.75
C ARG A 363 -8.04 -4.96 19.31
N VAL A 364 -8.82 -3.97 18.87
CA VAL A 364 -10.16 -3.66 19.40
C VAL A 364 -11.16 -3.66 18.25
N THR A 365 -12.32 -4.28 18.46
CA THR A 365 -13.43 -4.28 17.50
C THR A 365 -14.12 -2.93 17.43
N LYS A 366 -14.98 -2.74 16.41
CA LYS A 366 -15.86 -1.57 16.30
C LYS A 366 -16.73 -1.33 17.55
N ASP A 367 -17.02 -2.39 18.29
CA ASP A 367 -17.83 -2.36 19.52
C ASP A 367 -16.96 -2.14 20.79
N GLY A 368 -15.67 -1.84 20.64
CA GLY A 368 -14.77 -1.59 21.76
C GLY A 368 -14.31 -2.84 22.53
N GLN A 369 -14.56 -4.05 22.01
CA GLN A 369 -14.15 -5.31 22.63
C GLN A 369 -12.80 -5.78 22.09
N PRO A 370 -12.01 -6.57 22.85
CA PRO A 370 -10.85 -7.26 22.30
C PRO A 370 -11.23 -8.14 21.11
N VAL A 371 -10.46 -8.10 20.02
CA VAL A 371 -10.73 -8.93 18.83
C VAL A 371 -10.64 -10.43 19.15
N GLY A 372 -9.76 -10.81 20.07
CA GLY A 372 -9.61 -12.20 20.54
C GLY A 372 -8.84 -13.13 19.61
N VAL A 373 -8.41 -12.64 18.42
CA VAL A 373 -7.58 -13.37 17.45
C VAL A 373 -6.52 -12.43 16.88
N PRO A 374 -5.42 -12.93 16.30
CA PRO A 374 -4.47 -12.12 15.56
C PRO A 374 -5.14 -11.42 14.37
N THR A 375 -4.88 -10.14 14.20
CA THR A 375 -5.37 -9.32 13.08
C THR A 375 -4.31 -9.17 11.99
N GLY A 376 -4.26 -8.05 11.26
CA GLY A 376 -3.38 -7.80 10.12
C GLY A 376 -1.96 -8.34 10.29
N PRO A 377 -1.42 -9.03 9.27
CA PRO A 377 -0.04 -9.51 9.27
C PRO A 377 0.95 -8.34 9.09
N VAL A 378 2.22 -8.60 9.38
CA VAL A 378 3.30 -7.70 8.95
C VAL A 378 3.47 -7.82 7.44
N ILE A 379 3.37 -6.70 6.74
CA ILE A 379 3.62 -6.62 5.29
C ILE A 379 5.05 -6.17 5.05
N TRP A 380 5.79 -6.91 4.22
CA TRP A 380 7.16 -6.60 3.84
C TRP A 380 7.48 -7.20 2.48
N GLY A 381 8.62 -6.87 1.91
CA GLY A 381 9.03 -7.46 0.65
C GLY A 381 9.89 -6.52 -0.18
N ASP A 382 10.37 -7.03 -1.29
CA ASP A 382 11.17 -6.30 -2.28
C ASP A 382 11.04 -6.99 -3.64
N CYS A 383 11.56 -6.34 -4.68
CA CYS A 383 11.50 -6.86 -6.05
C CYS A 383 12.31 -8.15 -6.23
N GLY A 384 11.72 -9.14 -6.89
CA GLY A 384 12.51 -10.17 -7.57
C GLY A 384 13.27 -9.56 -8.77
N THR A 385 14.49 -9.99 -9.05
CA THR A 385 15.24 -11.12 -8.44
C THR A 385 16.06 -10.72 -7.20
N ASN A 386 16.20 -9.44 -6.88
CA ASN A 386 17.01 -8.95 -5.75
C ASN A 386 16.59 -9.61 -4.42
N ALA A 387 15.29 -9.71 -4.18
CA ALA A 387 14.73 -10.37 -3.00
C ALA A 387 15.22 -11.79 -2.80
N GLN A 388 15.44 -12.56 -3.90
CA GLN A 388 15.96 -13.93 -3.84
C GLN A 388 17.34 -13.99 -3.18
N HIS A 389 18.17 -12.98 -3.44
CA HIS A 389 19.54 -12.88 -2.93
C HIS A 389 19.63 -12.18 -1.57
N ALA A 390 18.51 -11.66 -1.05
CA ALA A 390 18.46 -10.96 0.22
C ALA A 390 17.87 -11.82 1.35
N TYR A 391 16.70 -12.45 1.15
CA TYR A 391 15.98 -13.09 2.23
C TYR A 391 15.22 -14.38 1.86
N PHE A 392 15.27 -14.87 0.63
CA PHE A 392 14.57 -16.11 0.25
C PHE A 392 15.11 -17.34 0.98
N GLN A 393 16.34 -17.31 1.48
CA GLN A 393 16.86 -18.34 2.38
C GLN A 393 15.92 -18.56 3.58
N LEU A 394 15.48 -17.47 4.24
CA LEU A 394 14.50 -17.51 5.33
C LEU A 394 13.17 -18.09 4.86
N LEU A 395 12.68 -17.63 3.71
CA LEU A 395 11.37 -18.05 3.19
C LEU A 395 11.35 -19.54 2.83
N HIS A 396 12.45 -20.10 2.30
CA HIS A 396 12.57 -21.51 1.95
C HIS A 396 12.77 -22.42 3.15
N GLN A 397 13.71 -22.09 4.03
CA GLN A 397 14.20 -22.99 5.08
C GLN A 397 14.02 -22.45 6.51
N GLY A 398 13.46 -21.25 6.67
CA GLY A 398 13.13 -20.71 7.98
C GLY A 398 12.05 -21.50 8.70
N THR A 399 11.99 -21.37 10.02
CA THR A 399 11.03 -22.07 10.89
C THR A 399 9.61 -21.53 10.73
N ASP A 400 9.47 -20.24 10.46
CA ASP A 400 8.17 -19.60 10.27
C ASP A 400 7.71 -19.72 8.81
N ILE A 401 6.40 -19.83 8.62
CA ILE A 401 5.79 -19.84 7.29
C ILE A 401 5.35 -18.41 6.96
N THR A 402 5.89 -17.85 5.88
CA THR A 402 5.49 -16.56 5.34
C THR A 402 4.86 -16.77 3.96
N PRO A 403 3.57 -16.53 3.78
CA PRO A 403 2.94 -16.49 2.47
C PRO A 403 3.57 -15.41 1.58
N ILE A 404 3.59 -15.66 0.27
CA ILE A 404 4.20 -14.74 -0.70
C ILE A 404 3.18 -14.37 -1.76
N ASP A 405 3.05 -13.08 -2.05
CA ASP A 405 2.33 -12.58 -3.22
C ASP A 405 3.35 -12.25 -4.32
N PHE A 406 3.49 -13.14 -5.31
CA PHE A 406 4.25 -12.89 -6.53
C PHE A 406 3.43 -12.00 -7.46
N ILE A 407 4.04 -10.94 -8.00
CA ILE A 407 3.38 -10.03 -8.93
C ILE A 407 4.26 -9.88 -10.16
N ALA A 408 3.71 -10.15 -11.37
CA ALA A 408 4.50 -10.04 -12.60
C ALA A 408 3.65 -9.54 -13.77
N ALA A 409 4.30 -8.85 -14.71
CA ALA A 409 3.75 -8.54 -16.02
C ALA A 409 4.18 -9.59 -17.04
N LEU A 410 3.27 -10.03 -17.91
CA LEU A 410 3.58 -11.03 -18.94
C LEU A 410 4.39 -10.45 -20.10
N ARG A 411 4.30 -9.13 -20.33
CA ARG A 411 5.06 -8.41 -21.36
C ARG A 411 5.84 -7.25 -20.73
N ALA A 412 7.08 -7.08 -21.18
CA ALA A 412 7.92 -5.95 -20.80
C ALA A 412 7.46 -4.65 -21.47
N THR A 413 7.92 -3.51 -20.92
CA THR A 413 7.85 -2.17 -21.54
C THR A 413 9.17 -1.77 -22.21
N HIS A 414 10.11 -2.71 -22.36
CA HIS A 414 11.44 -2.51 -22.97
C HIS A 414 11.76 -3.64 -23.95
N ASP A 415 12.72 -3.39 -24.84
CA ASP A 415 13.15 -4.34 -25.89
C ASP A 415 14.50 -5.00 -25.57
N LEU A 416 14.90 -5.10 -24.28
CA LEU A 416 16.17 -5.75 -23.88
C LEU A 416 16.06 -7.27 -24.03
N PRO A 417 16.87 -7.92 -24.92
CA PRO A 417 16.73 -9.34 -25.22
C PRO A 417 17.01 -10.23 -24.00
N GLY A 418 16.16 -11.22 -23.75
CA GLY A 418 16.34 -12.25 -22.72
C GLY A 418 16.07 -11.81 -21.29
N HIS A 419 16.04 -10.52 -20.99
CA HIS A 419 15.83 -10.02 -19.62
C HIS A 419 14.47 -10.41 -19.07
N HIS A 420 13.41 -10.22 -19.87
CA HIS A 420 12.06 -10.47 -19.43
C HIS A 420 11.77 -11.95 -19.23
N ASP A 421 12.22 -12.81 -20.16
CA ASP A 421 12.08 -14.26 -20.05
C ASP A 421 12.82 -14.79 -18.83
N ALA A 422 14.03 -14.28 -18.55
CA ALA A 422 14.77 -14.63 -17.34
C ALA A 422 14.04 -14.19 -16.07
N LEU A 423 13.42 -13.01 -16.06
CA LEU A 423 12.66 -12.51 -14.93
C LEU A 423 11.43 -13.37 -14.64
N LEU A 424 10.61 -13.69 -15.66
CA LEU A 424 9.45 -14.56 -15.54
C LEU A 424 9.84 -15.99 -15.14
N ALA A 425 10.90 -16.55 -15.73
CA ALA A 425 11.40 -17.87 -15.37
C ALA A 425 11.78 -17.93 -13.88
N ASN A 426 12.45 -16.91 -13.34
CA ASN A 426 12.76 -16.82 -11.92
C ASN A 426 11.48 -16.71 -11.06
N CYS A 427 10.52 -15.88 -11.44
CA CYS A 427 9.25 -15.73 -10.73
C CYS A 427 8.52 -17.08 -10.60
N PHE A 428 8.35 -17.77 -11.71
CA PHE A 428 7.60 -19.03 -11.75
C PHE A 428 8.37 -20.17 -11.06
N ALA A 429 9.70 -20.24 -11.24
CA ALA A 429 10.56 -21.22 -10.58
C ALA A 429 10.54 -21.05 -9.05
N GLN A 430 10.57 -19.81 -8.52
CA GLN A 430 10.46 -19.59 -7.08
C GLN A 430 9.09 -20.01 -6.55
N SER A 431 8.02 -19.62 -7.21
CA SER A 431 6.66 -20.03 -6.85
C SER A 431 6.50 -21.55 -6.84
N GLU A 432 7.09 -22.27 -7.80
CA GLU A 432 7.12 -23.74 -7.83
C GLU A 432 7.97 -24.31 -6.70
N ALA A 433 9.18 -23.80 -6.49
CA ALA A 433 10.10 -24.27 -5.46
C ALA A 433 9.53 -24.11 -4.04
N PHE A 434 8.83 -23.00 -3.75
CA PHE A 434 8.13 -22.80 -2.47
C PHE A 434 7.00 -23.82 -2.26
N MET A 435 6.29 -24.18 -3.31
CA MET A 435 5.23 -25.19 -3.28
C MET A 435 5.82 -26.60 -3.10
N THR A 436 6.78 -26.98 -3.95
CA THR A 436 7.29 -28.35 -4.03
C THR A 436 8.30 -28.68 -2.94
N GLY A 437 9.23 -27.78 -2.66
CA GLY A 437 10.42 -28.08 -1.86
C GLY A 437 11.31 -29.13 -2.50
N LYS A 438 12.20 -29.73 -1.70
CA LYS A 438 13.05 -30.85 -2.07
C LYS A 438 13.26 -31.77 -0.86
N THR A 439 12.80 -32.99 -0.95
CA THR A 439 12.89 -33.98 0.17
C THR A 439 14.32 -34.43 0.42
N GLY A 440 14.60 -34.96 1.61
CA GLY A 440 15.90 -35.51 1.94
C GLY A 440 16.29 -36.65 1.00
N ASP A 441 15.35 -37.49 0.54
CA ASP A 441 15.61 -38.55 -0.40
C ASP A 441 15.96 -38.03 -1.80
N GLU A 442 15.28 -37.01 -2.28
CA GLU A 442 15.61 -36.31 -3.54
C GLU A 442 17.02 -35.69 -3.46
N VAL A 443 17.36 -35.06 -2.32
CA VAL A 443 18.70 -34.51 -2.07
C VAL A 443 19.76 -35.63 -2.06
N ARG A 444 19.48 -36.75 -1.39
CA ARG A 444 20.41 -37.91 -1.33
C ARG A 444 20.70 -38.43 -2.74
N LEU A 445 19.67 -38.64 -3.54
CA LEU A 445 19.84 -39.11 -4.93
C LEU A 445 20.69 -38.14 -5.76
N ASP A 446 20.49 -36.84 -5.62
CA ASP A 446 21.28 -35.84 -6.34
C ASP A 446 22.76 -35.85 -5.92
N LEU A 447 23.04 -35.97 -4.63
CA LEU A 447 24.40 -36.00 -4.11
C LEU A 447 25.13 -37.30 -4.48
N GLN A 448 24.40 -38.43 -4.50
CA GLN A 448 24.91 -39.71 -5.01
C GLN A 448 25.27 -39.62 -6.51
N ALA A 449 24.40 -38.96 -7.31
CA ALA A 449 24.66 -38.73 -8.73
C ALA A 449 25.89 -37.85 -8.99
N GLN A 450 26.24 -36.97 -8.03
CA GLN A 450 27.45 -36.15 -8.04
C GLN A 450 28.69 -36.90 -7.58
N GLY A 451 28.56 -38.17 -7.12
CA GLY A 451 29.66 -39.03 -6.71
C GLY A 451 30.24 -38.74 -5.31
N LEU A 452 29.48 -38.06 -4.44
CA LEU A 452 29.92 -37.77 -3.07
C LEU A 452 29.99 -39.06 -2.22
N PRO A 453 30.91 -39.15 -1.24
CA PRO A 453 30.94 -40.22 -0.25
C PRO A 453 29.68 -40.21 0.64
N GLU A 454 29.21 -41.40 1.07
CA GLU A 454 27.99 -41.53 1.88
C GLU A 454 28.03 -40.70 3.16
N SER A 455 29.17 -40.60 3.84
CA SER A 455 29.33 -39.80 5.06
C SER A 455 29.14 -38.28 4.79
N GLU A 456 29.53 -37.79 3.62
CA GLU A 456 29.36 -36.41 3.23
C GLU A 456 27.90 -36.14 2.79
N ILE A 457 27.29 -37.12 2.11
CA ILE A 457 25.87 -37.09 1.74
C ILE A 457 25.02 -36.94 2.99
N GLU A 458 25.18 -37.82 3.99
CA GLU A 458 24.38 -37.76 5.21
C GLU A 458 24.58 -36.46 6.00
N ALA A 459 25.79 -35.89 5.98
CA ALA A 459 26.04 -34.58 6.58
C ALA A 459 25.32 -33.42 5.83
N LEU A 460 25.21 -33.50 4.50
CA LEU A 460 24.63 -32.42 3.68
C LEU A 460 23.11 -32.52 3.53
N VAL A 461 22.51 -33.71 3.60
CA VAL A 461 21.07 -33.91 3.38
C VAL A 461 20.21 -33.00 4.24
N PRO A 462 20.41 -32.84 5.57
CA PRO A 462 19.59 -31.95 6.38
C PRO A 462 19.66 -30.47 5.91
N HIS A 463 20.83 -30.05 5.46
CA HIS A 463 21.07 -28.65 5.05
C HIS A 463 20.53 -28.33 3.63
N LYS A 464 20.44 -29.33 2.77
CA LYS A 464 19.96 -29.20 1.38
C LYS A 464 18.51 -29.62 1.19
N THR A 465 17.83 -30.03 2.25
CA THR A 465 16.39 -30.33 2.25
C THR A 465 15.60 -29.03 2.32
N PHE A 466 14.61 -28.89 1.45
CA PHE A 466 13.68 -27.77 1.41
C PHE A 466 12.28 -28.30 1.78
N PRO A 467 11.67 -27.82 2.88
CA PRO A 467 10.37 -28.34 3.31
C PRO A 467 9.27 -28.21 2.26
N GLY A 468 9.35 -27.15 1.43
CA GLY A 468 8.24 -26.82 0.55
C GLY A 468 6.99 -26.41 1.34
N ASN A 469 5.82 -26.68 0.76
CA ASN A 469 4.52 -26.44 1.40
C ASN A 469 4.30 -24.98 1.88
N ARG A 470 4.99 -24.03 1.23
CA ARG A 470 4.93 -22.59 1.52
C ARG A 470 3.84 -21.97 0.67
N PRO A 471 2.81 -21.35 1.28
CA PRO A 471 1.71 -20.75 0.54
C PRO A 471 2.17 -19.57 -0.33
N SER A 472 1.60 -19.47 -1.53
CA SER A 472 1.80 -18.28 -2.37
C SER A 472 0.59 -18.00 -3.26
N ASN A 473 0.42 -16.73 -3.60
CA ASN A 473 -0.42 -16.26 -4.68
C ASN A 473 0.47 -15.79 -5.84
N THR A 474 -0.05 -15.84 -7.07
CA THR A 474 0.59 -15.20 -8.21
C THR A 474 -0.43 -14.27 -8.88
N ILE A 475 -0.11 -12.99 -8.94
CA ILE A 475 -0.93 -11.97 -9.60
C ILE A 475 -0.22 -11.58 -10.90
N LEU A 476 -0.88 -11.86 -12.01
CA LEU A 476 -0.37 -11.55 -13.34
C LEU A 476 -1.18 -10.42 -13.97
N MET A 477 -0.49 -9.58 -14.73
CA MET A 477 -1.09 -8.61 -15.65
C MET A 477 -0.44 -8.76 -17.03
N ASP A 478 -1.12 -8.37 -18.09
CA ASP A 478 -0.52 -8.41 -19.42
C ASP A 478 0.73 -7.51 -19.49
N GLN A 479 0.61 -6.26 -19.02
CA GLN A 479 1.68 -5.29 -18.93
C GLN A 479 1.42 -4.33 -17.78
N LEU A 480 2.46 -3.75 -17.16
CA LEU A 480 2.30 -2.69 -16.18
C LEU A 480 1.93 -1.38 -16.89
N THR A 481 0.67 -1.02 -16.80
CA THR A 481 0.08 0.19 -17.40
C THR A 481 -0.61 1.02 -16.31
N PRO A 482 -0.99 2.27 -16.57
CA PRO A 482 -1.82 3.03 -15.63
C PRO A 482 -3.08 2.25 -15.20
N THR A 483 -3.79 1.63 -16.14
CA THR A 483 -5.00 0.85 -15.88
C THR A 483 -4.73 -0.36 -14.98
N THR A 484 -3.70 -1.17 -15.28
CA THR A 484 -3.39 -2.37 -14.48
C THR A 484 -2.83 -2.03 -13.12
N LEU A 485 -2.05 -0.94 -12.99
CA LEU A 485 -1.62 -0.44 -11.68
C LEU A 485 -2.82 0.02 -10.84
N GLY A 486 -3.77 0.74 -11.44
CA GLY A 486 -4.99 1.17 -10.77
C GLY A 486 -5.79 -0.03 -10.24
N ALA A 487 -6.00 -1.04 -11.07
CA ALA A 487 -6.67 -2.28 -10.68
C ALA A 487 -5.93 -3.02 -9.55
N LEU A 488 -4.60 -3.09 -9.62
CA LEU A 488 -3.76 -3.75 -8.61
C LEU A 488 -3.86 -3.07 -7.23
N ILE A 489 -3.81 -1.75 -7.19
CA ILE A 489 -3.96 -1.01 -5.92
C ILE A 489 -5.36 -1.22 -5.35
N ALA A 490 -6.41 -1.07 -6.17
CA ALA A 490 -7.79 -1.27 -5.74
C ALA A 490 -8.06 -2.70 -5.24
N LEU A 491 -7.43 -3.72 -5.85
CA LEU A 491 -7.45 -5.09 -5.36
C LEU A 491 -7.02 -5.18 -3.89
N TYR A 492 -5.87 -4.57 -3.54
CA TYR A 492 -5.37 -4.60 -2.17
C TYR A 492 -6.16 -3.70 -1.21
N GLU A 493 -6.71 -2.56 -1.68
CA GLU A 493 -7.62 -1.74 -0.88
C GLU A 493 -8.86 -2.54 -0.45
N HIS A 494 -9.49 -3.23 -1.40
CA HIS A 494 -10.67 -4.05 -1.12
C HIS A 494 -10.33 -5.32 -0.32
N LYS A 495 -9.20 -5.98 -0.57
CA LYS A 495 -8.69 -7.07 0.27
C LYS A 495 -8.57 -6.63 1.72
N THR A 496 -7.96 -5.48 1.97
CA THR A 496 -7.77 -4.91 3.30
C THR A 496 -9.11 -4.57 3.96
N PHE A 497 -10.05 -4.00 3.21
CA PHE A 497 -11.41 -3.73 3.67
C PHE A 497 -12.14 -5.02 4.10
N VAL A 498 -12.13 -6.07 3.26
CA VAL A 498 -12.79 -7.35 3.56
C VAL A 498 -12.22 -7.94 4.86
N GLN A 499 -10.90 -7.97 5.00
CA GLN A 499 -10.25 -8.47 6.23
C GLN A 499 -10.64 -7.66 7.46
N GLY A 500 -10.74 -6.34 7.35
CA GLY A 500 -11.24 -5.47 8.42
C GLY A 500 -12.68 -5.79 8.84
N VAL A 501 -13.54 -6.13 7.88
CA VAL A 501 -14.91 -6.59 8.15
C VAL A 501 -14.91 -7.93 8.90
N LEU A 502 -14.08 -8.88 8.49
CA LEU A 502 -13.97 -10.18 9.16
C LEU A 502 -13.59 -10.02 10.63
N TRP A 503 -12.57 -9.22 10.93
CA TRP A 503 -12.14 -8.94 12.31
C TRP A 503 -13.03 -7.94 13.06
N ASN A 504 -13.99 -7.30 12.39
CA ASN A 504 -14.83 -6.22 12.92
C ASN A 504 -14.02 -5.05 13.48
N VAL A 505 -12.96 -4.63 12.79
CA VAL A 505 -12.10 -3.51 13.21
C VAL A 505 -12.37 -2.24 12.41
N ASN A 506 -12.02 -1.07 12.97
CA ASN A 506 -12.07 0.20 12.25
C ASN A 506 -10.85 0.34 11.35
N SER A 507 -10.98 -0.06 10.07
CA SER A 507 -9.87 -0.02 9.11
C SER A 507 -9.52 1.37 8.58
N PHE A 508 -10.31 2.40 8.89
CA PHE A 508 -10.18 3.73 8.29
C PHE A 508 -9.75 4.84 9.25
N ASP A 509 -9.50 4.51 10.52
CA ASP A 509 -8.85 5.38 11.52
C ASP A 509 -7.38 4.96 11.77
N GLN A 510 -6.64 5.77 12.56
CA GLN A 510 -5.23 5.53 12.87
C GLN A 510 -4.80 6.06 14.26
N TRP A 511 -5.59 5.84 15.28
CA TRP A 511 -5.34 6.33 16.65
C TRP A 511 -3.97 5.92 17.21
N GLY A 512 -3.41 4.79 16.76
CA GLY A 512 -2.13 4.24 17.21
C GLY A 512 -0.92 5.15 16.96
N VAL A 513 -1.02 6.11 16.03
CA VAL A 513 0.09 7.02 15.71
C VAL A 513 0.03 8.36 16.46
N GLU A 514 -1.03 8.62 17.24
CA GLU A 514 -1.22 9.93 17.89
C GLU A 514 -0.34 10.13 19.13
N LEU A 515 -0.14 9.09 19.95
CA LEU A 515 0.64 9.19 21.18
C LEU A 515 2.08 9.64 20.91
N GLY A 516 2.73 9.06 19.89
CA GLY A 516 4.10 9.43 19.52
C GLY A 516 4.24 10.90 19.14
N LYS A 517 3.29 11.47 18.42
CA LYS A 517 3.30 12.90 18.04
C LYS A 517 3.20 13.82 19.25
N VAL A 518 2.36 13.48 20.23
CA VAL A 518 2.21 14.26 21.46
C VAL A 518 3.52 14.26 22.27
N LEU A 519 4.16 13.09 22.40
CA LEU A 519 5.44 12.96 23.10
C LEU A 519 6.57 13.68 22.34
N ALA A 520 6.64 13.53 21.01
CA ALA A 520 7.65 14.18 20.19
C ALA A 520 7.63 15.70 20.34
N LYS A 521 6.44 16.32 20.37
CA LYS A 521 6.31 17.76 20.56
C LYS A 521 6.86 18.23 21.92
N LYS A 522 6.65 17.46 23.00
CA LYS A 522 7.20 17.77 24.33
C LYS A 522 8.72 17.67 24.32
N ILE A 523 9.26 16.55 23.83
CA ILE A 523 10.70 16.30 23.76
C ILE A 523 11.39 17.35 22.88
N GLN A 524 10.77 17.78 21.79
CA GLN A 524 11.31 18.82 20.92
C GLN A 524 11.50 20.14 21.68
N ALA A 525 10.49 20.58 22.45
CA ALA A 525 10.59 21.78 23.28
C ALA A 525 11.70 21.68 24.34
N GLU A 526 11.95 20.49 24.89
CA GLU A 526 13.04 20.24 25.79
C GLU A 526 14.43 20.28 25.11
N LEU A 527 14.53 19.70 23.90
CA LEU A 527 15.76 19.71 23.11
C LEU A 527 16.15 21.11 22.60
N THR A 528 15.16 21.98 22.36
CA THR A 528 15.38 23.39 21.96
C THR A 528 15.63 24.32 23.17
N GLY A 529 15.39 23.86 24.39
CA GLY A 529 15.57 24.65 25.62
C GLY A 529 14.36 25.50 25.99
N GLU A 530 13.24 25.38 25.27
CA GLU A 530 11.98 26.09 25.52
C GLU A 530 11.26 25.56 26.78
N ALA A 531 11.53 24.30 27.14
CA ALA A 531 10.96 23.65 28.30
C ALA A 531 12.07 22.97 29.15
N ARG A 532 11.81 22.81 30.45
CA ARG A 532 12.65 21.98 31.33
C ARG A 532 12.28 20.51 31.11
N PRO A 533 13.26 19.56 31.26
CA PRO A 533 12.98 18.14 31.23
C PRO A 533 11.87 17.80 32.23
N ASP A 534 10.78 17.24 31.76
CA ASP A 534 9.63 16.91 32.59
C ASP A 534 9.40 15.38 32.52
N HIS A 535 9.40 14.76 33.68
CA HIS A 535 8.88 13.42 34.04
C HIS A 535 8.87 12.32 32.96
N HIS A 536 9.94 12.23 32.16
CA HIS A 536 10.16 11.06 31.30
C HIS A 536 10.78 9.90 32.11
N ASP A 537 10.75 8.71 31.57
CA ASP A 537 11.52 7.59 32.12
C ASP A 537 13.04 7.89 32.05
N SER A 538 13.82 7.12 32.82
CA SER A 538 15.28 7.36 32.94
C SER A 538 16.03 7.25 31.62
N SER A 539 15.55 6.38 30.68
CA SER A 539 16.14 6.23 29.35
C SER A 539 15.90 7.48 28.51
N THR A 540 14.66 7.94 28.41
CA THR A 540 14.30 9.13 27.63
C THR A 540 15.02 10.37 28.16
N ASN A 541 15.05 10.58 29.48
CA ASN A 541 15.79 11.69 30.09
C ASN A 541 17.29 11.61 29.79
N GLY A 542 17.89 10.43 29.84
CA GLY A 542 19.29 10.20 29.51
C GLY A 542 19.60 10.53 28.04
N LEU A 543 18.74 10.10 27.11
CA LEU A 543 18.91 10.39 25.68
C LEU A 543 18.77 11.88 25.35
N ILE A 544 17.83 12.59 25.98
CA ILE A 544 17.68 14.04 25.84
C ILE A 544 18.95 14.75 26.37
N ALA A 545 19.48 14.35 27.53
CA ALA A 545 20.70 14.93 28.10
C ALA A 545 21.92 14.74 27.17
N LEU A 546 22.09 13.53 26.59
CA LEU A 546 23.18 13.27 25.64
C LEU A 546 23.04 14.11 24.37
N ALA A 547 21.84 14.24 23.82
CA ALA A 547 21.59 15.05 22.62
C ALA A 547 21.90 16.55 22.90
N LYS A 548 21.52 17.08 24.07
CA LYS A 548 21.83 18.47 24.47
C LYS A 548 23.31 18.68 24.67
N ALA A 549 24.00 17.73 25.30
CA ALA A 549 25.46 17.80 25.48
C ALA A 549 26.21 17.80 24.14
N ALA A 550 25.79 16.99 23.19
CA ALA A 550 26.36 16.96 21.85
C ALA A 550 26.18 18.31 21.11
N LYS A 551 24.98 18.92 21.18
CA LYS A 551 24.75 20.26 20.60
C LYS A 551 25.58 21.36 21.22
N ALA A 552 25.86 21.29 22.53
CA ALA A 552 26.68 22.30 23.24
C ALA A 552 28.18 22.18 22.96
N ALA A 553 28.63 21.08 22.37
CA ALA A 553 30.02 20.83 21.99
C ALA A 553 30.37 21.36 20.58
N TYR A 554 29.38 21.78 19.81
CA TYR A 554 29.50 22.44 18.50
C TYR A 554 29.14 23.92 18.62
#